data_d2f643639895f89f8b4ddcaa28c61324
#
_entry.id   d2f643639895f89f8b4ddcaa28c61324
#
_cell.length_a   1.000
_cell.length_b   1.000
_cell.length_c   1.000
_cell.angle_alpha   90.00
_cell.angle_beta   90.00
_cell.angle_gamma   90.00
#
_symmetry.space_group_name_H-M   'P 1'
#
loop_
_entity.id
_entity.type
_entity.pdbx_description
1 polymer ?
#
loop_
_entity_poly.entity_id
_entity_poly.type
_entity_poly.pdbx_seq_one_letter_code
_entity_poly.pdbx_strand_id
1 'polypeptide(L)'
;MTKNDEILIIYTSWYTDFINQMTGAALERLGSEDCMIKSFKAPGSLEIPALAKAKVTSKTKGILAIGIVIRGETSHYDLVSNETFRSLGQLALDYPDISIINGVICVDNKDQLEKRYITTTTNNANALIALINEKSSET
;
A
#
# COMPACT_ATOMS: atom_id res chain seq x y z
N MET A 1 -1.60 18.68 1.53
CA MET A 1 -1.36 18.14 2.91
C MET A 1 -0.57 19.14 3.73
N THR A 2 -0.67 19.01 5.01
CA THR A 2 0.16 19.75 5.98
C THR A 2 1.00 18.76 6.77
N LYS A 3 2.02 19.25 7.47
CA LYS A 3 2.93 18.38 8.24
C LYS A 3 2.24 17.61 9.38
N ASN A 4 0.99 17.95 9.73
CA ASN A 4 0.19 17.20 10.69
C ASN A 4 -0.63 16.08 10.03
N ASP A 5 -0.76 16.08 8.72
CA ASP A 5 -1.44 15.01 8.01
C ASP A 5 -0.57 13.75 7.99
N GLU A 6 -1.21 12.59 7.99
CA GLU A 6 -0.53 11.32 8.08
C GLU A 6 -0.75 10.46 6.84
N ILE A 7 0.31 9.82 6.37
CA ILE A 7 0.25 8.72 5.42
C ILE A 7 0.69 7.46 6.15
N LEU A 8 -0.11 6.40 6.02
CA LEU A 8 0.21 5.10 6.58
C LEU A 8 0.77 4.19 5.50
N ILE A 9 1.89 3.55 5.78
CA ILE A 9 2.42 2.46 4.96
C ILE A 9 2.16 1.18 5.74
N ILE A 10 1.37 0.28 5.17
CA ILE A 10 1.07 -1.03 5.77
C ILE A 10 1.77 -2.08 4.91
N TYR A 11 2.78 -2.72 5.46
CA TYR A 11 3.64 -3.63 4.71
C TYR A 11 3.71 -5.01 5.36
N THR A 12 4.07 -6.02 4.57
CA THR A 12 4.24 -7.39 5.05
C THR A 12 5.72 -7.73 5.19
N SER A 13 6.00 -8.87 5.86
CA SER A 13 7.38 -9.34 6.04
C SER A 13 7.77 -10.48 5.08
N TRP A 14 6.82 -11.04 4.33
CA TRP A 14 7.12 -12.06 3.33
C TRP A 14 8.00 -11.47 2.23
N TYR A 15 9.06 -12.17 1.85
CA TYR A 15 10.04 -11.68 0.88
C TYR A 15 10.71 -10.40 1.37
N THR A 16 11.28 -10.47 2.57
CA THR A 16 11.78 -9.32 3.34
C THR A 16 12.71 -8.40 2.55
N ASP A 17 13.66 -8.96 1.78
CA ASP A 17 14.59 -8.15 1.01
C ASP A 17 13.90 -7.26 -0.02
N PHE A 18 12.91 -7.81 -0.71
CA PHE A 18 12.10 -7.05 -1.68
C PHE A 18 11.23 -6.01 -0.97
N ILE A 19 10.58 -6.42 0.11
CA ILE A 19 9.72 -5.51 0.89
C ILE A 19 10.53 -4.33 1.43
N ASN A 20 11.73 -4.55 1.95
CA ASN A 20 12.58 -3.48 2.45
C ASN A 20 12.93 -2.46 1.36
N GLN A 21 13.21 -2.93 0.15
CA GLN A 21 13.50 -2.05 -0.98
C GLN A 21 12.24 -1.30 -1.46
N MET A 22 11.09 -1.97 -1.46
CA MET A 22 9.82 -1.34 -1.81
C MET A 22 9.44 -0.26 -0.79
N THR A 23 9.52 -0.55 0.49
CA THR A 23 9.23 0.44 1.54
C THR A 23 10.21 1.59 1.48
N GLY A 24 11.49 1.32 1.20
CA GLY A 24 12.51 2.35 1.01
C GLY A 24 12.18 3.28 -0.16
N ALA A 25 11.77 2.73 -1.30
CA ALA A 25 11.37 3.52 -2.46
C ALA A 25 10.13 4.38 -2.17
N ALA A 26 9.16 3.81 -1.48
CA ALA A 26 7.96 4.54 -1.08
C ALA A 26 8.29 5.69 -0.13
N LEU A 27 9.12 5.43 0.89
CA LEU A 27 9.54 6.45 1.86
C LEU A 27 10.32 7.57 1.20
N GLU A 28 11.21 7.24 0.25
CA GLU A 28 11.96 8.25 -0.49
C GLU A 28 11.02 9.18 -1.26
N ARG A 29 10.05 8.61 -1.98
CA ARG A 29 9.10 9.43 -2.75
C ARG A 29 8.16 10.23 -1.84
N LEU A 30 7.58 9.60 -0.83
CA LEU A 30 6.61 10.25 0.06
C LEU A 30 7.27 11.24 1.02
N GLY A 31 8.55 11.04 1.33
CA GLY A 31 9.30 11.91 2.23
C GLY A 31 9.51 13.33 1.72
N SER A 32 9.32 13.56 0.41
CA SER A 32 9.39 14.90 -0.17
C SER A 32 8.10 15.70 0.04
N GLU A 33 7.03 15.04 0.54
CA GLU A 33 5.77 15.70 0.81
C GLU A 33 5.73 16.24 2.25
N ASP A 34 4.92 17.28 2.45
CA ASP A 34 4.73 17.86 3.78
C ASP A 34 3.68 17.04 4.53
N CYS A 35 4.14 15.99 5.20
CA CYS A 35 3.28 15.08 5.95
C CYS A 35 4.11 14.23 6.90
N MET A 36 3.41 13.54 7.80
CA MET A 36 4.00 12.55 8.68
C MET A 36 3.77 11.15 8.09
N ILE A 37 4.79 10.32 8.04
CA ILE A 37 4.69 8.95 7.53
C ILE A 37 4.85 7.98 8.67
N LYS A 38 3.89 7.07 8.81
CA LYS A 38 3.92 6.00 9.80
C LYS A 38 3.84 4.65 9.10
N SER A 39 4.68 3.71 9.52
CA SER A 39 4.75 2.38 8.92
C SER A 39 4.37 1.33 9.94
N PHE A 40 3.55 0.37 9.53
CA PHE A 40 3.09 -0.74 10.36
C PHE A 40 3.22 -2.05 9.58
N LYS A 41 3.64 -3.11 10.27
CA LYS A 41 3.88 -4.41 9.65
C LYS A 41 2.72 -5.36 9.92
N ALA A 42 2.13 -5.88 8.84
CA ALA A 42 1.12 -6.95 8.89
C ALA A 42 1.77 -8.32 8.74
N PRO A 43 1.22 -9.38 9.33
CA PRO A 43 1.75 -10.73 9.17
C PRO A 43 1.74 -11.22 7.72
N GLY A 44 0.72 -10.86 6.96
CA GLY A 44 0.58 -11.23 5.56
C GLY A 44 -0.37 -10.28 4.84
N SER A 45 -0.54 -10.49 3.54
CA SER A 45 -1.37 -9.58 2.71
C SER A 45 -2.84 -9.57 3.13
N LEU A 46 -3.36 -10.70 3.60
CA LEU A 46 -4.76 -10.78 4.06
C LEU A 46 -5.04 -9.87 5.26
N GLU A 47 -4.04 -9.60 6.10
CA GLU A 47 -4.19 -8.81 7.31
C GLU A 47 -3.98 -7.32 7.10
N ILE A 48 -3.54 -6.91 5.90
CA ILE A 48 -3.30 -5.50 5.59
C ILE A 48 -4.55 -4.64 5.79
N PRO A 49 -5.72 -4.99 5.24
CA PRO A 49 -6.89 -4.12 5.38
C PRO A 49 -7.33 -3.91 6.83
N ALA A 50 -7.34 -4.96 7.63
CA ALA A 50 -7.74 -4.88 9.03
C ALA A 50 -6.76 -4.06 9.86
N LEU A 51 -5.44 -4.24 9.62
CA LEU A 51 -4.42 -3.45 10.30
C LEU A 51 -4.52 -1.97 9.89
N ALA A 52 -4.69 -1.69 8.62
CA ALA A 52 -4.86 -0.33 8.12
C ALA A 52 -6.05 0.35 8.81
N LYS A 53 -7.19 -0.33 8.86
CA LYS A 53 -8.39 0.21 9.52
C LYS A 53 -8.14 0.51 11.00
N ALA A 54 -7.41 -0.36 11.69
CA ALA A 54 -7.10 -0.19 13.11
C ALA A 54 -6.16 1.02 13.37
N LYS A 55 -5.38 1.42 12.38
CA LYS A 55 -4.39 2.49 12.52
C LYS A 55 -4.85 3.86 12.02
N VAL A 56 -6.01 3.93 11.39
CA VAL A 56 -6.59 5.20 10.93
C VAL A 56 -6.83 6.14 12.11
N THR A 57 -6.43 7.39 11.94
CA THR A 57 -6.73 8.48 12.88
C THR A 57 -7.42 9.61 12.13
N SER A 58 -7.85 10.64 12.84
CA SER A 58 -8.44 11.83 12.22
C SER A 58 -7.45 12.59 11.31
N LYS A 59 -6.16 12.29 11.41
CA LYS A 59 -5.11 12.93 10.60
C LYS A 59 -4.74 12.12 9.36
N THR A 60 -5.23 10.90 9.23
CA THR A 60 -4.87 10.03 8.12
C THR A 60 -5.46 10.55 6.81
N LYS A 61 -4.61 10.79 5.81
CA LYS A 61 -4.99 11.23 4.47
C LYS A 61 -4.74 10.17 3.41
N GLY A 62 -3.79 9.29 3.65
CA GLY A 62 -3.43 8.25 2.69
C GLY A 62 -2.97 6.97 3.35
N ILE A 63 -3.17 5.88 2.62
CA ILE A 63 -2.69 4.55 2.99
C ILE A 63 -2.09 3.90 1.75
N LEU A 64 -0.87 3.42 1.87
CA LEU A 64 -0.20 2.63 0.85
C LEU A 64 0.00 1.22 1.39
N ALA A 65 -0.64 0.24 0.78
CA ALA A 65 -0.44 -1.17 1.10
C ALA A 65 0.74 -1.71 0.29
N ILE A 66 1.68 -2.39 0.96
CA ILE A 66 2.84 -3.00 0.32
C ILE A 66 2.92 -4.46 0.72
N GLY A 67 2.89 -5.33 -0.27
CA GLY A 67 2.98 -6.77 -0.07
C GLY A 67 3.34 -7.47 -1.36
N ILE A 68 3.65 -8.76 -1.26
CA ILE A 68 4.00 -9.59 -2.40
C ILE A 68 3.29 -10.92 -2.27
N VAL A 69 2.62 -11.33 -3.34
CA VAL A 69 2.02 -12.66 -3.44
C VAL A 69 2.56 -13.32 -4.71
N ILE A 70 3.25 -14.44 -4.54
CA ILE A 70 3.79 -15.21 -5.66
C ILE A 70 2.98 -16.49 -5.80
N ARG A 71 2.58 -16.80 -7.03
CA ARG A 71 1.79 -18.00 -7.31
C ARG A 71 2.55 -19.26 -6.91
N GLY A 72 1.88 -20.13 -6.16
CA GLY A 72 2.36 -21.46 -5.79
C GLY A 72 1.63 -22.56 -6.55
N GLU A 73 1.74 -23.77 -6.02
CA GLU A 73 1.15 -24.97 -6.66
C GLU A 73 -0.35 -25.14 -6.40
N THR A 74 -0.89 -24.36 -5.46
CA THR A 74 -2.30 -24.48 -5.04
C THR A 74 -3.09 -23.23 -5.40
N SER A 75 -4.40 -23.26 -5.17
CA SER A 75 -5.28 -22.10 -5.34
C SER A 75 -5.09 -21.02 -4.26
N HIS A 76 -4.17 -21.19 -3.32
CA HIS A 76 -3.92 -20.25 -2.23
C HIS A 76 -3.64 -18.83 -2.75
N TYR A 77 -2.85 -18.72 -3.82
CA TYR A 77 -2.57 -17.46 -4.48
C TYR A 77 -3.85 -16.70 -4.85
N ASP A 78 -4.78 -17.40 -5.50
CA ASP A 78 -6.03 -16.77 -5.96
C ASP A 78 -6.89 -16.31 -4.78
N LEU A 79 -6.95 -17.12 -3.72
CA LEU A 79 -7.72 -16.77 -2.52
C LEU A 79 -7.12 -15.55 -1.81
N VAL A 80 -5.80 -15.52 -1.65
CA VAL A 80 -5.12 -14.40 -0.97
C VAL A 80 -5.22 -13.12 -1.80
N SER A 81 -4.88 -13.19 -3.09
CA SER A 81 -4.87 -12.01 -3.94
C SER A 81 -6.28 -11.44 -4.12
N ASN A 82 -7.27 -12.28 -4.39
CA ASN A 82 -8.65 -11.84 -4.58
C ASN A 82 -9.22 -11.19 -3.33
N GLU A 83 -9.03 -11.81 -2.15
CA GLU A 83 -9.57 -11.25 -0.91
C GLU A 83 -8.84 -9.97 -0.49
N THR A 84 -7.53 -9.92 -0.66
CA THR A 84 -6.75 -8.71 -0.35
C THR A 84 -7.23 -7.53 -1.20
N PHE A 85 -7.38 -7.75 -2.50
CA PHE A 85 -7.83 -6.71 -3.43
C PHE A 85 -9.26 -6.29 -3.13
N ARG A 86 -10.16 -7.26 -2.88
CA ARG A 86 -11.54 -6.97 -2.54
C ARG A 86 -11.65 -6.13 -1.27
N SER A 87 -10.96 -6.53 -0.22
CA SER A 87 -11.07 -5.85 1.08
C SER A 87 -10.38 -4.49 1.10
N LEU A 88 -9.27 -4.31 0.37
CA LEU A 88 -8.67 -2.99 0.20
C LEU A 88 -9.60 -2.05 -0.59
N GLY A 89 -10.27 -2.57 -1.61
CA GLY A 89 -11.25 -1.79 -2.36
C GLY A 89 -12.44 -1.38 -1.48
N GLN A 90 -12.91 -2.29 -0.63
CA GLN A 90 -13.99 -1.99 0.32
C GLN A 90 -13.55 -0.94 1.34
N LEU A 91 -12.32 -1.06 1.86
CA LEU A 91 -11.76 -0.08 2.79
C LEU A 91 -11.73 1.32 2.17
N ALA A 92 -11.35 1.41 0.90
CA ALA A 92 -11.31 2.67 0.17
C ALA A 92 -12.70 3.31 0.05
N LEU A 93 -13.72 2.49 -0.18
CA LEU A 93 -15.10 2.97 -0.25
C LEU A 93 -15.63 3.39 1.12
N ASP A 94 -15.24 2.69 2.18
CA ASP A 94 -15.67 2.98 3.55
C ASP A 94 -15.05 4.28 4.09
N TYR A 95 -13.90 4.70 3.56
CA TYR A 95 -13.19 5.90 3.96
C TYR A 95 -12.97 6.85 2.78
N PRO A 96 -14.02 7.52 2.30
CA PRO A 96 -13.90 8.35 1.10
C PRO A 96 -12.94 9.54 1.26
N ASP A 97 -12.69 9.98 2.50
CA ASP A 97 -11.75 11.06 2.78
C ASP A 97 -10.29 10.60 2.84
N ILE A 98 -10.05 9.30 2.85
CA ILE A 98 -8.70 8.73 2.85
C ILE A 98 -8.41 8.14 1.47
N SER A 99 -7.25 8.48 0.91
CA SER A 99 -6.80 7.90 -0.35
C SER A 99 -6.06 6.60 -0.08
N ILE A 100 -6.48 5.51 -0.72
CA ILE A 100 -5.90 4.18 -0.48
C ILE A 100 -5.42 3.61 -1.80
N ILE A 101 -4.15 3.26 -1.85
CA ILE A 101 -3.54 2.62 -3.01
C ILE A 101 -3.12 1.20 -2.65
N ASN A 102 -3.58 0.25 -3.43
CA ASN A 102 -3.17 -1.14 -3.31
C ASN A 102 -1.84 -1.34 -4.04
N GLY A 103 -0.75 -1.38 -3.26
CA GLY A 103 0.59 -1.64 -3.77
C GLY A 103 1.02 -3.10 -3.63
N VAL A 104 0.08 -4.01 -3.36
CA VAL A 104 0.40 -5.44 -3.29
C VAL A 104 0.67 -5.97 -4.69
N ILE A 105 1.86 -6.54 -4.87
CA ILE A 105 2.29 -7.08 -6.16
C ILE A 105 1.98 -8.57 -6.19
N CYS A 106 1.18 -8.97 -7.17
CA CYS A 106 0.82 -10.37 -7.38
C CYS A 106 1.44 -10.83 -8.70
N VAL A 107 2.33 -11.81 -8.62
CA VAL A 107 3.09 -12.31 -9.78
C VAL A 107 3.10 -13.83 -9.80
N ASP A 108 3.39 -14.39 -10.97
CA ASP A 108 3.47 -15.85 -11.15
C ASP A 108 4.80 -16.41 -10.65
N ASN A 109 5.87 -15.62 -10.74
CA ASN A 109 7.21 -16.07 -10.38
C ASN A 109 8.09 -14.89 -9.95
N LYS A 110 9.27 -15.23 -9.42
CA LYS A 110 10.22 -14.26 -8.91
C LYS A 110 10.81 -13.35 -9.97
N ASP A 111 11.00 -13.85 -11.21
CA ASP A 111 11.49 -13.02 -12.31
C ASP A 111 10.55 -11.86 -12.62
N GLN A 112 9.25 -12.12 -12.59
CA GLN A 112 8.25 -11.06 -12.76
C GLN A 112 8.32 -10.04 -11.64
N LEU A 113 8.55 -10.50 -10.40
CA LEU A 113 8.72 -9.61 -9.26
C LEU A 113 9.93 -8.70 -9.44
N GLU A 114 11.09 -9.28 -9.79
CA GLU A 114 12.34 -8.54 -9.97
C GLU A 114 12.23 -7.42 -11.00
N LYS A 115 11.42 -7.62 -12.02
CA LYS A 115 11.24 -6.63 -13.08
C LYS A 115 10.31 -5.48 -12.70
N ARG A 116 9.47 -5.65 -11.67
CA ARG A 116 8.35 -4.73 -11.39
C ARG A 116 8.42 -4.03 -10.03
N TYR A 117 9.04 -4.62 -9.04
CA TYR A 117 8.80 -4.25 -7.64
C TYR A 117 9.14 -2.79 -7.31
N ILE A 118 10.25 -2.26 -7.79
CA ILE A 118 10.65 -0.87 -7.51
C ILE A 118 9.83 0.13 -8.33
N THR A 119 9.76 -0.07 -9.64
CA THR A 119 9.01 0.83 -10.53
C THR A 119 7.53 0.89 -10.14
N THR A 120 6.93 -0.26 -9.86
CA THR A 120 5.53 -0.33 -9.46
C THR A 120 5.31 0.39 -8.13
N THR A 121 6.19 0.19 -7.15
CA THR A 121 6.06 0.84 -5.84
C THR A 121 6.22 2.36 -5.95
N THR A 122 7.17 2.83 -6.73
CA THR A 122 7.35 4.27 -6.96
C THR A 122 6.10 4.85 -7.65
N ASN A 123 5.57 4.16 -8.66
CA ASN A 123 4.35 4.59 -9.34
C ASN A 123 3.14 4.61 -8.39
N ASN A 124 3.05 3.64 -7.48
CA ASN A 124 1.98 3.59 -6.49
C ASN A 124 2.09 4.74 -5.49
N ALA A 125 3.29 5.09 -5.06
CA ALA A 125 3.50 6.24 -4.18
C ALA A 125 3.08 7.54 -4.89
N ASN A 126 3.44 7.69 -6.17
CA ASN A 126 3.01 8.83 -6.98
C ASN A 126 1.49 8.87 -7.12
N ALA A 127 0.87 7.72 -7.36
CA ALA A 127 -0.58 7.61 -7.48
C ALA A 127 -1.29 8.01 -6.19
N LEU A 128 -0.73 7.64 -5.03
CA LEU A 128 -1.28 8.03 -3.74
C LEU A 128 -1.32 9.54 -3.59
N ILE A 129 -0.22 10.23 -3.89
CA ILE A 129 -0.15 11.68 -3.81
C ILE A 129 -1.13 12.32 -4.80
N ALA A 130 -1.18 11.82 -6.02
CA ALA A 130 -2.12 12.31 -7.03
C ALA A 130 -3.58 12.18 -6.56
N LEU A 131 -3.93 11.04 -5.96
CA LEU A 131 -5.29 10.81 -5.46
C LEU A 131 -5.62 11.73 -4.27
N ILE A 132 -4.69 11.90 -3.34
CA ILE A 132 -4.86 12.82 -2.20
C ILE A 132 -5.13 14.24 -2.74
N ASN A 133 -4.32 14.69 -3.69
CA ASN A 133 -4.46 16.03 -4.26
C ASN A 133 -5.79 16.19 -5.01
N GLU A 134 -6.21 15.17 -5.75
CA GLU A 134 -7.49 15.21 -6.48
C GLU A 134 -8.67 15.29 -5.53
N LYS A 135 -8.66 14.52 -4.44
CA LYS A 135 -9.75 14.55 -3.44
C LYS A 135 -9.82 15.88 -2.68
N SER A 136 -8.70 16.58 -2.51
CA SER A 136 -8.68 17.88 -1.81
C SER A 136 -8.91 19.05 -2.74
N SER A 137 -8.97 18.82 -4.05
CA SER A 137 -9.20 19.85 -5.06
C SER A 137 -10.63 20.38 -5.00
N GLU A 138 -10.78 21.71 -5.03
CA GLU A 138 -12.08 22.35 -5.16
C GLU A 138 -12.39 22.53 -6.65
N THR A 139 -13.43 21.88 -7.13
CA THR A 139 -13.87 22.03 -8.51
C THR A 139 -15.29 22.51 -8.59
#